data_73e51b0012fa1c142da5bf47659823dd
#
_entry.id   73e51b0012fa1c142da5bf47659823dd
#
_cell.length_a   1.000
_cell.length_b   1.000
_cell.length_c   1.000
_cell.angle_alpha   90.00
_cell.angle_beta   90.00
_cell.angle_gamma   90.00
#
_symmetry.space_group_name_H-M   'P 1'
#
loop_
_entity.id
_entity.type
_entity.pdbx_description
1 polymer ?
#
loop_
_entity_poly.entity_id
_entity_poly.type
_entity_poly.pdbx_seq_one_letter_code
_entity_poly.pdbx_strand_id
1 'polypeptide(L)'
;MSMKKAVNMLTCLGLSASLLAVTPVAASTEHYQDSSKASDWATWTKDWETVATDYTQISVAPGADESQLNFAWYSASGDAEPVIKIGKDESSMKEYKGSKSDVDSSLTGGTAYVSNKVTVTDLEPSTEYTYSATGADGTEKTGTVKTGNPDDTKILYVGDPQIGASKDQTQGSDTLTEDDGAANTAARNDAFSWDRTLDLASSENPDLSFIISAGDQINKTGKPKEEEYAGFLHADLLQTTPLATTIGNHDSLNPDYSAHFNTPNATENGKTAAGGDYYYSYGNALFIVLNTNNYNVAEHEETIKEATGADPDAKWRIVAIHQDIYGSGLDHSETDGMILRTQLTPVFDSYDIDVVLQGHDHTYSRTKLLYGDGKTHGSYEFRLNSDGSDYDWDHAYNKDTDAQIPLSEDAASSDAASSGAESQATETYEDFQNDNKCYTIEDVEGSTVKNPQGTLYMTANSASGSKYYELAKTQQDYVAVRSQNWLPSYSVIEVTDKSFAITTYQVTDDGKAEKLDDTFTIEKD
;
A
#
# COMPACT_ATOMS: atom_id res chain seq x y z
N MET A 1 58.53 16.90 -64.03
CA MET A 1 57.11 17.32 -64.25
C MET A 1 56.30 16.60 -63.15
N SER A 2 56.00 17.31 -62.13
CA SER A 2 55.32 16.74 -60.94
C SER A 2 54.04 17.52 -60.70
N MET A 3 52.90 16.81 -60.76
CA MET A 3 51.59 17.35 -60.34
C MET A 3 51.38 17.09 -58.85
N LYS A 4 51.30 18.15 -58.08
CA LYS A 4 50.90 18.13 -56.66
C LYS A 4 49.36 17.95 -56.60
N LYS A 5 48.90 16.88 -55.97
CA LYS A 5 47.51 16.73 -55.57
C LYS A 5 47.30 17.44 -54.23
N ALA A 6 46.37 18.38 -54.22
CA ALA A 6 45.88 19.01 -53.01
C ALA A 6 44.94 18.03 -52.29
N VAL A 7 45.21 17.77 -51.00
CA VAL A 7 44.32 17.01 -50.12
C VAL A 7 43.49 18.02 -49.36
N ASN A 8 42.17 18.01 -49.60
CA ASN A 8 41.21 18.74 -48.79
C ASN A 8 41.01 18.02 -47.47
N MET A 9 41.42 18.69 -46.40
CA MET A 9 41.19 18.25 -45.05
C MET A 9 39.80 18.70 -44.60
N LEU A 10 38.85 17.77 -44.60
CA LEU A 10 37.52 17.98 -44.02
C LEU A 10 37.67 17.86 -42.50
N THR A 11 37.57 18.97 -41.81
CA THR A 11 37.45 19.00 -40.35
C THR A 11 36.05 18.52 -39.96
N CYS A 12 35.92 17.28 -39.56
CA CYS A 12 34.75 16.82 -38.81
C CYS A 12 34.79 17.45 -37.40
N LEU A 13 33.90 18.43 -37.20
CA LEU A 13 33.53 18.81 -35.83
C LEU A 13 32.79 17.61 -35.22
N GLY A 14 33.45 16.86 -34.38
CA GLY A 14 32.83 15.91 -33.49
C GLY A 14 31.99 16.67 -32.45
N LEU A 15 30.67 16.61 -32.58
CA LEU A 15 29.81 16.83 -31.41
C LEU A 15 30.06 15.65 -30.46
N SER A 16 30.87 15.87 -29.44
CA SER A 16 30.88 15.05 -28.26
C SER A 16 29.53 15.29 -27.55
N ALA A 17 28.55 14.43 -27.81
CA ALA A 17 27.45 14.24 -26.89
C ALA A 17 28.05 13.75 -25.58
N SER A 18 28.22 14.66 -24.63
CA SER A 18 28.39 14.27 -23.24
C SER A 18 27.09 13.55 -22.86
N LEU A 19 27.13 12.23 -22.84
CA LEU A 19 26.23 11.48 -21.97
C LEU A 19 26.53 12.01 -20.55
N LEU A 20 25.67 12.88 -20.08
CA LEU A 20 25.48 13.06 -18.67
C LEU A 20 24.96 11.68 -18.22
N ALA A 21 25.86 10.86 -17.67
CA ALA A 21 25.45 9.79 -16.81
C ALA A 21 24.62 10.48 -15.72
N VAL A 22 23.32 10.34 -15.79
CA VAL A 22 22.44 10.60 -14.66
C VAL A 22 22.86 9.53 -13.65
N THR A 23 23.76 9.92 -12.73
CA THR A 23 23.95 9.11 -11.54
C THR A 23 22.56 9.00 -10.93
N PRO A 24 22.04 7.79 -10.67
CA PRO A 24 20.83 7.68 -9.87
C PRO A 24 21.10 8.47 -8.61
N VAL A 25 20.30 9.50 -8.34
CA VAL A 25 20.31 10.18 -7.06
C VAL A 25 19.90 9.09 -6.10
N ALA A 26 20.82 8.66 -5.23
CA ALA A 26 20.48 7.70 -4.21
C ALA A 26 19.25 8.24 -3.50
N ALA A 27 18.20 7.41 -3.42
CA ALA A 27 17.04 7.73 -2.63
C ALA A 27 17.52 8.18 -1.27
N SER A 28 17.09 9.36 -0.81
CA SER A 28 17.58 9.88 0.45
C SER A 28 16.90 9.14 1.59
N THR A 29 17.39 7.97 1.94
CA THR A 29 17.16 7.37 3.25
C THR A 29 17.96 8.11 4.32
N GLU A 30 18.44 9.30 4.00
CA GLU A 30 19.38 10.07 4.83
C GLU A 30 18.72 10.93 5.92
N HIS A 31 17.39 11.08 5.95
CA HIS A 31 16.76 11.93 6.96
C HIS A 31 16.97 11.45 8.40
N TYR A 32 17.20 10.16 8.65
CA TYR A 32 17.61 9.71 9.98
C TYR A 32 19.07 10.06 10.31
N GLN A 33 19.89 10.47 9.33
CA GLN A 33 21.23 11.01 9.52
C GLN A 33 21.25 12.54 9.57
N ASP A 34 20.11 13.22 9.36
CA ASP A 34 20.01 14.66 9.50
C ASP A 34 20.47 15.09 10.90
N SER A 35 21.43 16.02 10.95
CA SER A 35 21.98 16.52 12.20
C SER A 35 20.92 17.20 13.09
N SER A 36 19.83 17.72 12.52
CA SER A 36 18.69 18.27 13.27
C SER A 36 17.90 17.20 14.02
N LYS A 37 17.98 15.93 13.58
CA LYS A 37 17.32 14.75 14.15
C LYS A 37 18.28 13.82 14.90
N ALA A 38 19.53 14.21 15.05
CA ALA A 38 20.56 13.35 15.67
C ALA A 38 20.21 12.90 17.10
N SER A 39 19.47 13.72 17.86
CA SER A 39 19.01 13.37 19.20
C SER A 39 17.94 12.28 19.16
N ASP A 40 16.96 12.44 18.30
CA ASP A 40 15.82 11.52 18.16
C ASP A 40 16.31 10.17 17.62
N TRP A 41 17.17 10.23 16.61
CA TRP A 41 17.85 9.07 16.07
C TRP A 41 18.68 8.31 17.11
N ALA A 42 19.47 9.04 17.93
CA ALA A 42 20.28 8.42 18.99
C ALA A 42 19.43 7.78 20.10
N THR A 43 18.22 8.27 20.33
CA THR A 43 17.24 7.66 21.22
C THR A 43 16.67 6.40 20.56
N TRP A 44 16.16 6.53 19.34
CA TRP A 44 15.60 5.45 18.57
C TRP A 44 16.53 4.23 18.43
N THR A 45 17.79 4.45 18.11
CA THR A 45 18.78 3.35 17.99
C THR A 45 18.99 2.55 19.25
N LYS A 46 18.69 3.11 20.42
CA LYS A 46 18.72 2.36 21.70
C LYS A 46 17.40 1.65 21.96
N ASP A 47 16.30 2.31 21.65
CA ASP A 47 14.96 1.77 21.87
C ASP A 47 14.68 0.63 20.90
N TRP A 48 15.29 0.65 19.71
CA TRP A 48 15.17 -0.39 18.70
C TRP A 48 15.52 -1.80 19.21
N GLU A 49 16.54 -1.94 20.09
CA GLU A 49 16.88 -3.25 20.67
C GLU A 49 15.70 -3.89 21.40
N THR A 50 14.80 -3.07 21.96
CA THR A 50 13.59 -3.53 22.63
C THR A 50 12.43 -3.67 21.65
N VAL A 51 12.25 -2.68 20.77
CA VAL A 51 11.18 -2.67 19.77
C VAL A 51 11.27 -3.88 18.84
N ALA A 52 12.46 -4.16 18.29
CA ALA A 52 12.69 -5.26 17.35
C ALA A 52 12.31 -6.65 17.88
N THR A 53 12.12 -6.79 19.19
CA THR A 53 11.77 -8.04 19.86
C THR A 53 10.40 -8.03 20.54
N ASP A 54 9.69 -6.89 20.54
CA ASP A 54 8.32 -6.79 21.05
C ASP A 54 7.29 -7.12 19.97
N TYR A 55 7.02 -8.38 19.74
CA TYR A 55 6.00 -8.85 18.80
C TYR A 55 4.58 -8.79 19.36
N THR A 56 4.41 -8.28 20.57
CA THR A 56 3.12 -8.28 21.28
C THR A 56 2.37 -6.95 21.15
N GLN A 57 2.76 -6.10 20.22
CA GLN A 57 2.13 -4.79 19.99
C GLN A 57 0.68 -4.96 19.54
N ILE A 58 -0.16 -3.98 19.87
CA ILE A 58 -1.59 -4.00 19.59
C ILE A 58 -1.84 -3.25 18.29
N SER A 59 -2.50 -3.89 17.34
CA SER A 59 -3.12 -3.21 16.20
C SER A 59 -4.58 -2.93 16.48
N VAL A 60 -5.05 -1.76 16.06
CA VAL A 60 -6.45 -1.37 16.10
C VAL A 60 -6.91 -1.01 14.69
N ALA A 61 -8.00 -1.61 14.24
CA ALA A 61 -8.60 -1.33 12.93
C ALA A 61 -10.02 -0.77 13.11
N PRO A 62 -10.59 -0.09 12.11
CA PRO A 62 -12.03 0.16 12.07
C PRO A 62 -12.81 -1.15 12.22
N GLY A 63 -13.99 -1.09 12.85
CA GLY A 63 -14.94 -2.20 12.86
C GLY A 63 -15.84 -2.17 11.62
N ALA A 64 -16.97 -2.88 11.67
CA ALA A 64 -17.92 -2.94 10.57
C ALA A 64 -18.55 -1.57 10.26
N ASP A 65 -18.66 -0.71 11.25
CA ASP A 65 -19.12 0.67 11.18
C ASP A 65 -18.37 1.56 12.18
N GLU A 66 -18.62 2.87 12.16
CA GLU A 66 -17.94 3.88 12.99
C GLU A 66 -18.14 3.71 14.49
N SER A 67 -19.09 2.88 14.93
CA SER A 67 -19.33 2.57 16.34
C SER A 67 -18.50 1.40 16.86
N GLN A 68 -17.63 0.84 16.03
CA GLN A 68 -16.89 -0.39 16.30
C GLN A 68 -15.40 -0.23 16.07
N LEU A 69 -14.59 -0.98 16.84
CA LEU A 69 -13.15 -1.12 16.64
C LEU A 69 -12.73 -2.60 16.78
N ASN A 70 -11.79 -3.00 15.95
CA ASN A 70 -11.22 -4.34 15.93
C ASN A 70 -9.79 -4.31 16.46
N PHE A 71 -9.52 -5.10 17.50
CA PHE A 71 -8.21 -5.22 18.12
C PHE A 71 -7.57 -6.55 17.74
N ALA A 72 -6.26 -6.56 17.49
CA ALA A 72 -5.45 -7.77 17.39
C ALA A 72 -4.08 -7.57 18.06
N TRP A 73 -3.56 -8.62 18.71
CA TRP A 73 -2.23 -8.62 19.35
C TRP A 73 -1.75 -10.04 19.62
N TYR A 74 -0.45 -10.22 19.72
CA TYR A 74 0.13 -11.47 20.19
C TYR A 74 0.24 -11.49 21.72
N SER A 75 0.07 -12.69 22.26
CA SER A 75 0.46 -13.02 23.64
C SER A 75 1.14 -14.39 23.66
N ALA A 76 1.79 -14.75 24.77
CA ALA A 76 2.20 -16.12 24.97
C ALA A 76 0.96 -17.05 25.01
N SER A 77 1.15 -18.33 24.70
CA SER A 77 0.08 -19.33 24.77
C SER A 77 -0.45 -19.46 26.19
N GLY A 78 -1.75 -19.55 26.32
CA GLY A 78 -2.44 -19.70 27.63
C GLY A 78 -3.91 -20.05 27.44
N ASP A 79 -4.60 -20.31 28.56
CA ASP A 79 -5.99 -20.76 28.55
C ASP A 79 -7.01 -19.63 28.70
N ALA A 80 -6.57 -18.39 29.00
CA ALA A 80 -7.48 -17.27 29.15
C ALA A 80 -8.17 -16.92 27.81
N GLU A 81 -9.42 -16.47 27.89
CA GLU A 81 -10.10 -15.81 26.80
C GLU A 81 -9.48 -14.40 26.61
N PRO A 82 -9.16 -13.98 25.38
CA PRO A 82 -8.75 -12.60 25.16
C PRO A 82 -9.90 -11.63 25.45
N VAL A 83 -9.57 -10.53 26.12
CA VAL A 83 -10.54 -9.53 26.57
C VAL A 83 -10.04 -8.13 26.31
N ILE A 84 -10.91 -7.27 25.79
CA ILE A 84 -10.75 -5.82 25.83
C ILE A 84 -11.75 -5.25 26.85
N LYS A 85 -11.24 -4.47 27.79
CA LYS A 85 -12.06 -3.56 28.61
C LYS A 85 -11.83 -2.15 28.13
N ILE A 86 -12.89 -1.42 27.81
CA ILE A 86 -12.80 -0.10 27.20
C ILE A 86 -13.88 0.82 27.75
N GLY A 87 -13.54 2.07 28.01
CA GLY A 87 -14.45 3.09 28.51
C GLY A 87 -13.84 4.48 28.48
N LYS A 88 -14.67 5.51 28.67
CA LYS A 88 -14.21 6.91 28.79
C LYS A 88 -13.48 7.16 30.11
N ASP A 89 -13.79 6.37 31.12
CA ASP A 89 -13.21 6.38 32.47
C ASP A 89 -13.43 5.01 33.14
N GLU A 90 -12.85 4.80 34.31
CA GLU A 90 -12.97 3.54 35.08
C GLU A 90 -14.42 3.11 35.38
N SER A 91 -15.34 4.08 35.50
CA SER A 91 -16.74 3.81 35.82
C SER A 91 -17.59 3.36 34.65
N SER A 92 -17.11 3.62 33.44
CA SER A 92 -17.77 3.35 32.15
C SER A 92 -17.19 2.15 31.39
N MET A 93 -16.21 1.45 31.98
CA MET A 93 -15.57 0.30 31.34
C MET A 93 -16.57 -0.81 31.01
N LYS A 94 -16.64 -1.20 29.74
CA LYS A 94 -17.34 -2.38 29.24
C LYS A 94 -16.33 -3.47 28.88
N GLU A 95 -16.72 -4.72 29.03
CA GLU A 95 -15.88 -5.89 28.71
C GLU A 95 -16.37 -6.55 27.44
N TYR A 96 -15.43 -6.79 26.50
CA TYR A 96 -15.66 -7.50 25.25
C TYR A 96 -14.69 -8.67 25.16
N LYS A 97 -15.24 -9.85 24.84
CA LYS A 97 -14.48 -11.09 24.69
C LYS A 97 -14.26 -11.39 23.22
N GLY A 98 -13.15 -12.03 22.93
CA GLY A 98 -12.78 -12.36 21.57
C GLY A 98 -12.37 -13.81 21.37
N SER A 99 -11.66 -14.04 20.31
CA SER A 99 -11.12 -15.33 19.91
C SER A 99 -9.59 -15.30 19.91
N LYS A 100 -8.99 -16.49 19.94
CA LYS A 100 -7.54 -16.65 19.76
C LYS A 100 -7.26 -17.77 18.77
N SER A 101 -6.12 -17.67 18.10
CA SER A 101 -5.60 -18.69 17.18
C SER A 101 -4.09 -18.83 17.35
N ASP A 102 -3.58 -20.05 17.17
CA ASP A 102 -2.15 -20.30 17.23
C ASP A 102 -1.43 -19.61 16.07
N VAL A 103 -0.26 -19.03 16.34
CA VAL A 103 0.66 -18.49 15.34
C VAL A 103 1.73 -19.55 15.05
N ASP A 104 2.06 -19.76 13.78
CA ASP A 104 3.13 -20.69 13.42
C ASP A 104 4.47 -20.19 13.99
N SER A 105 5.03 -20.95 14.93
CA SER A 105 6.28 -20.59 15.61
C SER A 105 7.48 -20.48 14.67
N SER A 106 7.42 -21.03 13.46
CA SER A 106 8.47 -20.86 12.46
C SER A 106 8.55 -19.41 11.96
N LEU A 107 7.43 -18.67 12.01
CA LEU A 107 7.36 -17.25 11.63
C LEU A 107 7.87 -16.33 12.75
N THR A 108 7.87 -16.80 14.00
CA THR A 108 8.24 -16.03 15.20
C THR A 108 9.60 -16.44 15.78
N GLY A 109 10.49 -17.00 14.96
CA GLY A 109 11.82 -17.43 15.41
C GLY A 109 11.81 -18.58 16.43
N GLY A 110 10.74 -19.39 16.47
CA GLY A 110 10.59 -20.54 17.35
C GLY A 110 9.86 -20.24 18.67
N THR A 111 9.45 -18.99 18.92
CA THR A 111 8.64 -18.63 20.08
C THR A 111 7.16 -18.91 19.79
N ALA A 112 6.48 -19.60 20.71
CA ALA A 112 5.06 -19.90 20.56
C ALA A 112 4.21 -18.69 21.01
N TYR A 113 3.48 -18.12 20.05
CA TYR A 113 2.50 -17.07 20.29
C TYR A 113 1.09 -17.53 19.89
N VAL A 114 0.10 -16.82 20.42
CA VAL A 114 -1.27 -16.84 19.92
C VAL A 114 -1.66 -15.42 19.50
N SER A 115 -2.38 -15.32 18.40
CA SER A 115 -3.05 -14.08 17.98
C SER A 115 -4.38 -13.98 18.71
N ASN A 116 -4.57 -12.89 19.43
CA ASN A 116 -5.81 -12.54 20.12
C ASN A 116 -6.57 -11.53 19.28
N LYS A 117 -7.88 -11.72 19.10
CA LYS A 117 -8.73 -10.80 18.32
C LYS A 117 -10.00 -10.49 19.08
N VAL A 118 -10.31 -9.20 19.23
CA VAL A 118 -11.52 -8.73 19.93
C VAL A 118 -12.14 -7.59 19.12
N THR A 119 -13.45 -7.66 18.91
CA THR A 119 -14.24 -6.54 18.39
C THR A 119 -14.97 -5.86 19.53
N VAL A 120 -14.86 -4.55 19.64
CA VAL A 120 -15.63 -3.70 20.56
C VAL A 120 -16.71 -2.95 19.79
N THR A 121 -17.86 -2.75 20.41
CA THR A 121 -19.04 -2.12 19.80
C THR A 121 -19.62 -1.03 20.69
N ASP A 122 -20.64 -0.33 20.19
CA ASP A 122 -21.34 0.72 20.92
C ASP A 122 -20.43 1.89 21.34
N LEU A 123 -19.45 2.24 20.52
CA LEU A 123 -18.60 3.39 20.72
C LEU A 123 -19.31 4.66 20.23
N GLU A 124 -19.07 5.77 20.92
CA GLU A 124 -19.58 7.07 20.52
C GLU A 124 -18.57 7.77 19.58
N PRO A 125 -19.02 8.54 18.60
CA PRO A 125 -18.12 9.29 17.71
C PRO A 125 -17.34 10.40 18.45
N SER A 126 -16.21 10.81 17.87
CA SER A 126 -15.36 11.91 18.35
C SER A 126 -14.99 11.76 19.84
N THR A 127 -14.72 10.56 20.29
CA THR A 127 -14.53 10.22 21.70
C THR A 127 -13.19 9.53 21.92
N GLU A 128 -12.49 9.94 22.99
CA GLU A 128 -11.30 9.26 23.47
C GLU A 128 -11.69 8.19 24.49
N TYR A 129 -11.14 6.99 24.33
CA TYR A 129 -11.34 5.85 25.20
C TYR A 129 -10.01 5.36 25.76
N THR A 130 -10.03 4.96 27.02
CA THR A 130 -8.95 4.15 27.60
C THR A 130 -9.34 2.68 27.53
N TYR A 131 -8.39 1.80 27.21
CA TYR A 131 -8.64 0.37 27.17
C TYR A 131 -7.57 -0.43 27.93
N SER A 132 -7.93 -1.64 28.35
CA SER A 132 -6.99 -2.70 28.69
C SER A 132 -7.25 -3.93 27.84
N ALA A 133 -6.17 -4.54 27.32
CA ALA A 133 -6.17 -5.75 26.52
C ALA A 133 -5.53 -6.88 27.33
N THR A 134 -6.31 -7.92 27.65
CA THR A 134 -5.81 -9.12 28.34
C THR A 134 -5.66 -10.25 27.34
N GLY A 135 -4.43 -10.76 27.17
CA GLY A 135 -4.12 -11.86 26.26
C GLY A 135 -4.43 -13.25 26.82
N ALA A 136 -4.22 -14.27 25.98
CA ALA A 136 -4.45 -15.66 26.34
C ALA A 136 -3.60 -16.15 27.55
N ASP A 137 -2.45 -15.54 27.79
CA ASP A 137 -1.56 -15.79 28.92
C ASP A 137 -1.96 -15.04 30.21
N GLY A 138 -3.00 -14.19 30.15
CA GLY A 138 -3.44 -13.32 31.21
C GLY A 138 -2.63 -12.03 31.38
N THR A 139 -1.66 -11.76 30.53
CA THR A 139 -0.93 -10.48 30.52
C THR A 139 -1.84 -9.35 30.07
N GLU A 140 -1.80 -8.24 30.79
CA GLU A 140 -2.60 -7.03 30.50
C GLU A 140 -1.72 -5.92 29.95
N LYS A 141 -2.17 -5.29 28.87
CA LYS A 141 -1.62 -4.06 28.29
C LYS A 141 -2.70 -2.98 28.30
N THR A 142 -2.33 -1.73 28.48
CA THR A 142 -3.25 -0.60 28.50
C THR A 142 -2.90 0.40 27.39
N GLY A 143 -3.90 1.09 26.88
CA GLY A 143 -3.72 2.12 25.85
C GLY A 143 -4.92 3.05 25.79
N THR A 144 -4.85 3.97 24.85
CA THR A 144 -5.95 4.89 24.49
C THR A 144 -6.24 4.78 23.01
N VAL A 145 -7.47 5.02 22.62
CA VAL A 145 -7.88 5.07 21.21
C VAL A 145 -8.95 6.13 21.04
N LYS A 146 -8.97 6.77 19.86
CA LYS A 146 -9.97 7.78 19.51
C LYS A 146 -10.88 7.26 18.40
N THR A 147 -12.17 7.56 18.51
CA THR A 147 -13.11 7.45 17.40
C THR A 147 -13.18 8.79 16.66
N GLY A 148 -13.30 8.76 15.34
CA GLY A 148 -13.39 9.96 14.52
C GLY A 148 -14.79 10.54 14.43
N ASN A 149 -14.93 11.57 13.60
CA ASN A 149 -16.20 12.21 13.28
C ASN A 149 -16.79 11.61 11.99
N PRO A 150 -17.91 10.87 12.02
CA PRO A 150 -18.50 10.26 10.84
C PRO A 150 -19.18 11.28 9.90
N ASP A 151 -19.53 12.48 10.37
CA ASP A 151 -20.14 13.53 9.54
C ASP A 151 -19.09 14.32 8.72
N ASP A 152 -17.82 14.27 9.15
CA ASP A 152 -16.68 14.91 8.53
C ASP A 152 -15.46 13.99 8.72
N THR A 153 -15.42 12.93 7.92
CA THR A 153 -14.43 11.85 8.06
C THR A 153 -13.10 12.31 7.48
N LYS A 154 -12.07 12.41 8.31
CA LYS A 154 -10.72 12.73 7.89
C LYS A 154 -9.82 11.49 7.96
N ILE A 155 -9.21 11.13 6.85
CA ILE A 155 -8.45 9.89 6.68
C ILE A 155 -7.02 10.24 6.28
N LEU A 156 -6.05 9.60 6.93
CA LEU A 156 -4.68 9.58 6.46
C LEU A 156 -4.50 8.40 5.48
N TYR A 157 -4.19 8.68 4.23
CA TYR A 157 -3.91 7.66 3.21
C TYR A 157 -2.41 7.58 2.95
N VAL A 158 -1.86 6.39 3.08
CA VAL A 158 -0.42 6.06 2.95
C VAL A 158 -0.23 4.80 2.12
N GLY A 159 0.92 4.67 1.47
CA GLY A 159 1.30 3.47 0.73
C GLY A 159 2.68 2.98 1.11
N ASP A 160 2.89 1.72 0.95
CA ASP A 160 4.19 1.05 0.88
C ASP A 160 5.18 1.53 1.97
N PRO A 161 4.81 1.46 3.26
CA PRO A 161 5.78 1.70 4.32
C PRO A 161 6.92 0.69 4.25
N GLN A 162 6.63 -0.51 3.81
CA GLN A 162 7.55 -1.61 3.44
C GLN A 162 8.77 -1.68 4.34
N ILE A 163 8.50 -1.79 5.67
CA ILE A 163 9.54 -1.81 6.70
C ILE A 163 10.52 -2.95 6.45
N GLY A 164 11.81 -2.61 6.30
CA GLY A 164 12.88 -3.54 5.96
C GLY A 164 13.36 -3.47 4.50
N ALA A 165 12.71 -2.66 3.64
CA ALA A 165 13.07 -2.57 2.23
C ALA A 165 14.36 -1.80 1.96
N SER A 166 14.77 -0.87 2.83
CA SER A 166 15.95 -0.04 2.62
C SER A 166 17.29 -0.80 2.64
N LYS A 167 17.28 -2.09 2.97
CA LYS A 167 18.48 -2.95 2.89
C LYS A 167 19.13 -2.96 1.50
N ASP A 168 18.33 -2.78 0.47
CA ASP A 168 18.80 -2.73 -0.91
C ASP A 168 19.17 -1.32 -1.37
N GLN A 169 18.95 -0.32 -0.53
CA GLN A 169 19.31 1.07 -0.78
C GLN A 169 20.77 1.33 -0.46
N THR A 170 21.41 2.20 -1.25
CA THR A 170 22.77 2.64 -0.99
C THR A 170 22.72 3.89 -0.11
N GLN A 171 23.38 3.85 1.05
CA GLN A 171 23.60 5.01 1.88
C GLN A 171 25.03 5.50 1.73
N GLY A 172 25.21 6.62 1.08
CA GLY A 172 26.54 7.09 0.78
C GLY A 172 27.30 6.05 -0.05
N SER A 173 28.36 5.45 0.54
CA SER A 173 29.13 4.37 -0.08
C SER A 173 28.72 2.96 0.36
N ASP A 174 27.80 2.85 1.32
CA ASP A 174 27.49 1.58 1.96
C ASP A 174 26.09 1.10 1.54
N THR A 175 25.99 -0.15 1.08
CA THR A 175 24.71 -0.81 0.87
C THR A 175 24.26 -1.40 2.20
N LEU A 176 23.04 -1.09 2.64
CA LEU A 176 22.46 -1.76 3.79
C LEU A 176 22.15 -3.21 3.43
N THR A 177 22.69 -4.15 4.20
CA THR A 177 22.46 -5.58 4.00
C THR A 177 21.73 -6.19 5.18
N GLU A 178 21.04 -7.30 4.96
CA GLU A 178 20.38 -8.06 6.04
C GLU A 178 21.35 -8.50 7.15
N ASP A 179 22.64 -8.56 6.85
CA ASP A 179 23.70 -9.10 7.72
C ASP A 179 24.49 -8.03 8.50
N ASP A 180 24.14 -6.75 8.44
CA ASP A 180 24.86 -5.68 9.15
C ASP A 180 24.71 -5.74 10.67
N GLY A 181 24.70 -6.93 11.17
CA GLY A 181 24.88 -7.33 12.57
C GLY A 181 23.75 -6.93 13.49
N ALA A 182 23.21 -7.87 14.22
CA ALA A 182 22.18 -7.79 15.28
C ALA A 182 21.00 -6.85 15.00
N ALA A 183 19.80 -7.35 14.91
CA ALA A 183 18.53 -6.68 14.63
C ALA A 183 18.53 -5.90 13.29
N ASN A 184 17.71 -6.32 12.39
CA ASN A 184 17.51 -5.80 11.02
C ASN A 184 17.66 -4.27 10.93
N THR A 185 18.83 -3.81 10.46
CA THR A 185 19.17 -2.38 10.40
C THR A 185 18.24 -1.62 9.45
N ALA A 186 17.81 -2.25 8.35
CA ALA A 186 16.84 -1.65 7.42
C ALA A 186 15.49 -1.44 8.12
N ALA A 187 14.97 -2.44 8.82
CA ALA A 187 13.71 -2.29 9.56
C ALA A 187 13.79 -1.18 10.61
N ARG A 188 14.92 -1.05 11.32
CA ARG A 188 15.16 0.06 12.26
C ARG A 188 15.06 1.42 11.57
N ASN A 189 15.72 1.55 10.42
CA ASN A 189 15.81 2.82 9.70
C ASN A 189 14.44 3.21 9.13
N ASP A 190 13.77 2.24 8.52
CA ASP A 190 12.47 2.46 7.89
C ASP A 190 11.38 2.75 8.92
N ALA A 191 11.39 2.04 10.05
CA ALA A 191 10.47 2.29 11.15
C ALA A 191 10.62 3.71 11.74
N PHE A 192 11.84 4.22 11.85
CA PHE A 192 12.08 5.61 12.27
C PHE A 192 11.47 6.63 11.28
N SER A 193 11.67 6.39 9.99
CA SER A 193 11.13 7.29 8.96
C SER A 193 9.62 7.19 8.86
N TRP A 194 9.08 5.99 9.03
CA TRP A 194 7.64 5.74 9.09
C TRP A 194 6.97 6.52 10.23
N ASP A 195 7.50 6.39 11.45
CA ASP A 195 6.99 7.10 12.62
C ASP A 195 7.05 8.63 12.42
N ARG A 196 8.16 9.17 11.89
CA ARG A 196 8.26 10.60 11.54
C ARG A 196 7.19 11.07 10.56
N THR A 197 6.88 10.27 9.55
CA THR A 197 5.84 10.63 8.58
C THR A 197 4.47 10.69 9.23
N LEU A 198 4.15 9.70 10.06
CA LEU A 198 2.90 9.64 10.79
C LEU A 198 2.77 10.77 11.83
N ASP A 199 3.84 11.05 12.57
CA ASP A 199 3.88 12.15 13.54
C ASP A 199 3.62 13.49 12.88
N LEU A 200 4.31 13.76 11.76
CA LEU A 200 4.11 14.99 11.01
C LEU A 200 2.68 15.09 10.49
N ALA A 201 2.17 14.02 9.86
CA ALA A 201 0.82 13.99 9.32
C ALA A 201 -0.25 14.22 10.40
N SER A 202 -0.10 13.60 11.57
CA SER A 202 -1.03 13.75 12.69
C SER A 202 -0.93 15.11 13.37
N SER A 203 0.26 15.69 13.47
CA SER A 203 0.45 17.04 14.04
C SER A 203 -0.24 18.13 13.21
N GLU A 204 -0.23 17.97 11.90
CA GLU A 204 -0.93 18.88 10.96
C GLU A 204 -2.44 18.56 10.87
N ASN A 205 -2.84 17.32 11.24
CA ASN A 205 -4.22 16.83 11.17
C ASN A 205 -4.60 16.09 12.46
N PRO A 206 -4.85 16.79 13.57
CA PRO A 206 -5.09 16.17 14.88
C PRO A 206 -6.45 15.47 15.03
N ASP A 207 -7.31 15.59 14.04
CA ASP A 207 -8.70 15.10 14.00
C ASP A 207 -8.88 13.90 13.05
N LEU A 208 -7.82 13.17 12.77
CA LEU A 208 -7.89 11.96 11.96
C LEU A 208 -8.88 10.94 12.54
N SER A 209 -9.75 10.42 11.69
CA SER A 209 -10.70 9.35 12.03
C SER A 209 -10.04 7.97 12.02
N PHE A 210 -9.26 7.69 10.98
CA PHE A 210 -8.47 6.48 10.81
C PHE A 210 -7.42 6.63 9.71
N ILE A 211 -6.60 5.61 9.52
CA ILE A 211 -5.55 5.53 8.51
C ILE A 211 -5.92 4.43 7.52
N ILE A 212 -5.68 4.64 6.22
CA ILE A 212 -5.69 3.60 5.19
C ILE A 212 -4.25 3.39 4.70
N SER A 213 -3.77 2.15 4.78
CA SER A 213 -2.52 1.72 4.15
C SER A 213 -2.82 0.91 2.89
N ALA A 214 -2.23 1.31 1.77
CA ALA A 214 -2.44 0.68 0.48
C ALA A 214 -1.66 -0.65 0.28
N GLY A 215 -1.08 -1.21 1.33
CA GLY A 215 -0.37 -2.49 1.27
C GLY A 215 1.12 -2.37 1.52
N ASP A 216 1.80 -3.52 1.47
CA ASP A 216 3.23 -3.67 1.73
C ASP A 216 3.65 -3.00 3.05
N GLN A 217 3.07 -3.53 4.16
CA GLN A 217 3.40 -3.07 5.50
C GLN A 217 4.85 -3.38 5.83
N ILE A 218 5.34 -4.54 5.34
CA ILE A 218 6.66 -5.09 5.60
C ILE A 218 7.32 -5.55 4.31
N ASN A 219 8.63 -5.81 4.34
CA ASN A 219 9.41 -6.15 3.14
C ASN A 219 9.58 -7.65 2.89
N LYS A 220 9.76 -8.46 3.95
CA LYS A 220 10.09 -9.88 3.76
C LYS A 220 8.88 -10.70 3.35
N THR A 221 9.06 -11.53 2.32
CA THR A 221 8.09 -12.54 1.89
C THR A 221 8.52 -13.93 2.38
N GLY A 222 7.57 -14.78 2.82
CA GLY A 222 7.82 -16.20 3.08
C GLY A 222 8.86 -16.54 4.17
N LYS A 223 9.27 -15.59 5.02
CA LYS A 223 10.31 -15.76 6.04
C LYS A 223 9.87 -15.12 7.36
N PRO A 224 10.50 -15.46 8.50
CA PRO A 224 10.29 -14.74 9.75
C PRO A 224 10.49 -13.23 9.55
N LYS A 225 9.50 -12.42 9.94
CA LYS A 225 9.47 -10.97 9.69
C LYS A 225 8.88 -10.17 10.86
N GLU A 226 8.74 -10.78 12.00
CA GLU A 226 8.11 -10.16 13.17
C GLU A 226 8.82 -8.88 13.63
N GLU A 227 10.13 -8.76 13.42
CA GLU A 227 10.85 -7.51 13.71
C GLU A 227 10.46 -6.35 12.76
N GLU A 228 10.03 -6.66 11.52
CA GLU A 228 9.50 -5.66 10.59
C GLU A 228 8.09 -5.24 11.03
N TYR A 229 7.23 -6.19 11.42
CA TYR A 229 5.93 -5.86 12.03
C TYR A 229 6.08 -5.10 13.35
N ALA A 230 7.08 -5.46 14.18
CA ALA A 230 7.36 -4.72 15.40
C ALA A 230 7.71 -3.26 15.11
N GLY A 231 8.55 -3.01 14.09
CA GLY A 231 8.88 -1.66 13.63
C GLY A 231 7.67 -0.91 13.05
N PHE A 232 6.84 -1.59 12.28
CA PHE A 232 5.63 -1.01 11.68
C PHE A 232 4.61 -0.60 12.73
N LEU A 233 4.28 -1.51 13.66
CA LEU A 233 3.24 -1.30 14.67
C LEU A 233 3.66 -0.39 15.83
N HIS A 234 4.97 -0.11 15.97
CA HIS A 234 5.49 0.72 17.07
C HIS A 234 5.12 2.19 16.93
N ALA A 235 4.83 2.68 15.74
CA ALA A 235 4.56 4.09 15.50
C ALA A 235 3.48 4.64 16.45
N ASP A 236 3.78 5.78 17.08
CA ASP A 236 2.94 6.36 18.14
C ASP A 236 1.50 6.62 17.69
N LEU A 237 1.31 7.06 16.44
CA LEU A 237 -0.03 7.30 15.90
C LEU A 237 -0.88 6.02 15.85
N LEU A 238 -0.28 4.86 15.53
CA LEU A 238 -0.99 3.58 15.44
C LEU A 238 -1.47 3.07 16.80
N GLN A 239 -0.93 3.60 17.90
CA GLN A 239 -1.37 3.27 19.24
C GLN A 239 -2.71 3.92 19.61
N THR A 240 -3.11 4.99 18.88
CA THR A 240 -4.28 5.81 19.23
C THR A 240 -5.29 5.95 18.10
N THR A 241 -4.90 5.68 16.85
CA THR A 241 -5.70 5.89 15.65
C THR A 241 -5.87 4.57 14.89
N PRO A 242 -7.09 4.16 14.55
CA PRO A 242 -7.34 2.91 13.85
C PRO A 242 -6.68 2.87 12.47
N LEU A 243 -6.22 1.70 12.05
CA LEU A 243 -5.55 1.45 10.78
C LEU A 243 -6.31 0.40 9.95
N ALA A 244 -6.80 0.76 8.79
CA ALA A 244 -7.30 -0.15 7.76
C ALA A 244 -6.16 -0.52 6.81
N THR A 245 -5.82 -1.80 6.70
CA THR A 245 -4.69 -2.28 5.91
C THR A 245 -5.14 -3.01 4.65
N THR A 246 -4.47 -2.78 3.53
CA THR A 246 -4.60 -3.59 2.30
C THR A 246 -3.49 -4.64 2.28
N ILE A 247 -3.73 -5.80 1.72
CA ILE A 247 -2.69 -6.84 1.57
C ILE A 247 -1.86 -6.50 0.34
N GLY A 248 -0.57 -6.18 0.55
CA GLY A 248 0.41 -6.01 -0.52
C GLY A 248 1.02 -7.34 -0.97
N ASN A 249 1.82 -7.33 -2.05
CA ASN A 249 2.45 -8.54 -2.53
C ASN A 249 3.50 -9.09 -1.53
N HIS A 250 4.18 -8.23 -0.80
CA HIS A 250 5.08 -8.63 0.29
C HIS A 250 4.35 -9.21 1.50
N ASP A 251 3.11 -8.83 1.73
CA ASP A 251 2.25 -9.37 2.80
C ASP A 251 1.63 -10.72 2.41
N SER A 252 1.32 -10.94 1.13
CA SER A 252 0.32 -11.89 0.63
C SER A 252 0.64 -13.36 0.83
N LEU A 253 1.93 -13.72 0.86
CA LEU A 253 2.38 -15.13 0.86
C LEU A 253 2.47 -15.76 2.25
N ASN A 254 2.13 -15.01 3.30
CA ASN A 254 2.25 -15.48 4.68
C ASN A 254 0.99 -15.25 5.52
N PRO A 255 0.68 -16.18 6.42
CA PRO A 255 -0.48 -16.06 7.32
C PRO A 255 -0.28 -15.08 8.49
N ASP A 256 0.93 -14.57 8.74
CA ASP A 256 1.21 -13.66 9.84
C ASP A 256 0.52 -12.30 9.68
N TYR A 257 0.29 -11.81 8.47
CA TYR A 257 -0.55 -10.64 8.25
C TYR A 257 -1.92 -10.77 8.95
N SER A 258 -2.65 -11.86 8.67
CA SER A 258 -3.96 -12.07 9.29
C SER A 258 -3.87 -12.31 10.80
N ALA A 259 -2.71 -12.66 11.34
CA ALA A 259 -2.52 -12.79 12.77
C ALA A 259 -2.31 -11.43 13.47
N HIS A 260 -1.74 -10.44 12.77
CA HIS A 260 -1.54 -9.08 13.27
C HIS A 260 -2.76 -8.17 13.10
N PHE A 261 -3.64 -8.44 12.12
CA PHE A 261 -4.77 -7.56 11.83
C PHE A 261 -6.12 -8.26 11.99
N ASN A 262 -7.08 -7.55 12.56
CA ASN A 262 -8.46 -8.00 12.73
C ASN A 262 -9.37 -7.17 11.81
N THR A 263 -9.49 -7.59 10.55
CA THR A 263 -10.25 -6.87 9.52
C THR A 263 -11.76 -7.09 9.69
N PRO A 264 -12.59 -6.05 9.53
CA PRO A 264 -14.05 -6.18 9.63
C PRO A 264 -14.65 -6.86 8.40
N ASN A 265 -15.79 -7.53 8.57
CA ASN A 265 -16.53 -8.19 7.47
C ASN A 265 -15.62 -8.92 6.48
N ALA A 266 -14.57 -9.59 7.00
CA ALA A 266 -13.63 -10.36 6.18
C ALA A 266 -14.37 -11.49 5.45
N THR A 267 -14.12 -11.63 4.16
CA THR A 267 -14.73 -12.63 3.29
C THR A 267 -13.80 -13.80 3.00
N GLU A 268 -14.32 -14.86 2.38
CA GLU A 268 -13.49 -15.93 1.81
C GLU A 268 -13.06 -15.63 0.36
N ASN A 269 -13.50 -14.49 -0.20
CA ASN A 269 -13.16 -14.04 -1.54
C ASN A 269 -11.78 -13.37 -1.56
N GLY A 270 -11.12 -13.36 -2.71
CA GLY A 270 -9.81 -12.73 -2.89
C GLY A 270 -8.70 -13.33 -2.03
N LYS A 271 -8.83 -14.58 -1.61
CA LYS A 271 -7.99 -15.16 -0.55
C LYS A 271 -6.61 -15.55 -1.02
N THR A 272 -5.60 -15.12 -0.25
CA THR A 272 -4.23 -15.62 -0.26
C THR A 272 -3.88 -16.22 1.11
N ALA A 273 -2.61 -16.58 1.35
CA ALA A 273 -2.18 -17.03 2.67
C ALA A 273 -2.39 -15.95 3.76
N ALA A 274 -2.31 -14.67 3.40
CA ALA A 274 -2.46 -13.53 4.29
C ALA A 274 -3.92 -13.22 4.69
N GLY A 275 -4.89 -13.62 3.88
CA GLY A 275 -6.30 -13.31 4.10
C GLY A 275 -7.03 -13.03 2.79
N GLY A 276 -8.25 -12.53 2.88
CA GLY A 276 -9.12 -12.21 1.76
C GLY A 276 -9.55 -10.75 1.74
N ASP A 277 -10.54 -10.46 0.90
CA ASP A 277 -11.19 -9.17 0.81
C ASP A 277 -11.98 -8.86 2.08
N TYR A 278 -12.20 -7.57 2.35
CA TYR A 278 -13.06 -7.13 3.44
C TYR A 278 -13.69 -5.77 3.13
N TYR A 279 -14.67 -5.36 3.92
CA TYR A 279 -15.31 -4.05 3.77
C TYR A 279 -15.82 -3.50 5.09
N TYR A 280 -16.07 -2.20 5.13
CA TYR A 280 -16.66 -1.49 6.27
C TYR A 280 -17.30 -0.18 5.84
N SER A 281 -18.28 0.29 6.61
CA SER A 281 -18.84 1.63 6.44
C SER A 281 -18.25 2.58 7.48
N TYR A 282 -18.09 3.84 7.12
CA TYR A 282 -17.72 4.90 8.04
C TYR A 282 -18.36 6.22 7.60
N GLY A 283 -19.29 6.73 8.41
CA GLY A 283 -20.08 7.91 8.06
C GLY A 283 -20.85 7.72 6.75
N ASN A 284 -20.56 8.57 5.77
CA ASN A 284 -21.23 8.54 4.47
C ASN A 284 -20.52 7.66 3.41
N ALA A 285 -19.49 6.92 3.80
CA ALA A 285 -18.67 6.17 2.87
C ALA A 285 -18.63 4.67 3.18
N LEU A 286 -18.73 3.88 2.11
CA LEU A 286 -18.44 2.45 2.09
C LEU A 286 -17.02 2.25 1.57
N PHE A 287 -16.18 1.59 2.36
CA PHE A 287 -14.82 1.22 2.03
C PHE A 287 -14.77 -0.27 1.71
N ILE A 288 -14.21 -0.62 0.55
CA ILE A 288 -14.08 -1.99 0.07
C ILE A 288 -12.60 -2.25 -0.18
N VAL A 289 -12.02 -3.20 0.53
CA VAL A 289 -10.59 -3.52 0.43
C VAL A 289 -10.43 -4.86 -0.24
N LEU A 290 -9.82 -4.86 -1.42
CA LEU A 290 -9.63 -6.05 -2.24
C LEU A 290 -8.18 -6.52 -2.19
N ASN A 291 -7.98 -7.80 -1.95
CA ASN A 291 -6.66 -8.44 -2.00
C ASN A 291 -6.31 -8.81 -3.46
N THR A 292 -5.85 -7.85 -4.21
CA THR A 292 -5.53 -7.98 -5.64
C THR A 292 -4.31 -8.87 -5.95
N ASN A 293 -3.69 -9.48 -4.93
CA ASN A 293 -2.74 -10.58 -5.12
C ASN A 293 -3.44 -11.91 -5.49
N ASN A 294 -4.75 -11.97 -5.36
CA ASN A 294 -5.59 -13.01 -5.96
C ASN A 294 -6.16 -12.45 -7.28
N TYR A 295 -5.84 -13.08 -8.40
CA TYR A 295 -6.25 -12.61 -9.74
C TYR A 295 -7.64 -13.12 -10.18
N ASN A 296 -8.46 -13.62 -9.25
CA ASN A 296 -9.84 -14.03 -9.51
C ASN A 296 -10.81 -12.87 -9.32
N VAL A 297 -10.97 -12.03 -10.34
CA VAL A 297 -11.82 -10.84 -10.28
C VAL A 297 -13.29 -11.17 -9.97
N ALA A 298 -13.78 -12.37 -10.32
CA ALA A 298 -15.15 -12.76 -9.96
C ALA A 298 -15.37 -12.86 -8.44
N GLU A 299 -14.34 -13.22 -7.66
CA GLU A 299 -14.40 -13.20 -6.20
C GLU A 299 -14.44 -11.76 -5.68
N HIS A 300 -13.63 -10.87 -6.24
CA HIS A 300 -13.65 -9.44 -5.90
C HIS A 300 -15.00 -8.79 -6.22
N GLU A 301 -15.60 -9.12 -7.37
CA GLU A 301 -16.93 -8.65 -7.74
C GLU A 301 -18.00 -9.13 -6.73
N GLU A 302 -17.90 -10.37 -6.24
CA GLU A 302 -18.84 -10.86 -5.21
C GLU A 302 -18.68 -10.09 -3.89
N THR A 303 -17.44 -9.75 -3.49
CA THR A 303 -17.20 -8.88 -2.32
C THR A 303 -17.79 -7.48 -2.52
N ILE A 304 -17.58 -6.86 -3.68
CA ILE A 304 -18.13 -5.53 -3.99
C ILE A 304 -19.66 -5.57 -3.92
N LYS A 305 -20.27 -6.61 -4.49
CA LYS A 305 -21.72 -6.82 -4.47
C LYS A 305 -22.26 -7.05 -3.06
N GLU A 306 -21.56 -7.83 -2.22
CA GLU A 306 -21.91 -8.02 -0.82
C GLU A 306 -21.85 -6.71 -0.05
N ALA A 307 -20.73 -5.97 -0.19
CA ALA A 307 -20.51 -4.69 0.46
C ALA A 307 -21.57 -3.64 0.07
N THR A 308 -21.82 -3.47 -1.23
CA THR A 308 -22.84 -2.52 -1.73
C THR A 308 -24.27 -2.96 -1.38
N GLY A 309 -24.48 -4.26 -1.19
CA GLY A 309 -25.75 -4.79 -0.68
C GLY A 309 -25.95 -4.56 0.81
N ALA A 310 -24.86 -4.55 1.59
CA ALA A 310 -24.87 -4.28 3.03
C ALA A 310 -25.08 -2.78 3.34
N ASP A 311 -24.53 -1.89 2.51
CA ASP A 311 -24.71 -0.44 2.62
C ASP A 311 -25.11 0.17 1.27
N PRO A 312 -26.37 -0.02 0.84
CA PRO A 312 -26.83 0.46 -0.46
C PRO A 312 -26.98 2.00 -0.52
N ASP A 313 -27.09 2.64 0.62
CA ASP A 313 -27.30 4.08 0.74
C ASP A 313 -25.99 4.87 0.89
N ALA A 314 -24.84 4.18 0.92
CA ALA A 314 -23.53 4.83 0.99
C ALA A 314 -23.38 5.88 -0.13
N LYS A 315 -23.08 7.10 0.28
CA LYS A 315 -22.91 8.23 -0.65
C LYS A 315 -21.63 8.11 -1.47
N TRP A 316 -20.58 7.57 -0.84
CA TRP A 316 -19.26 7.37 -1.43
C TRP A 316 -18.90 5.90 -1.40
N ARG A 317 -18.42 5.38 -2.53
CA ARG A 317 -17.89 4.02 -2.65
C ARG A 317 -16.41 4.12 -2.97
N ILE A 318 -15.59 3.76 -2.01
CA ILE A 318 -14.14 3.88 -2.07
C ILE A 318 -13.53 2.49 -2.02
N VAL A 319 -12.76 2.13 -3.03
CA VAL A 319 -12.03 0.86 -3.10
C VAL A 319 -10.57 1.11 -2.73
N ALA A 320 -9.97 0.21 -1.95
CA ALA A 320 -8.53 0.15 -1.75
C ALA A 320 -7.99 -1.16 -2.31
N ILE A 321 -6.95 -1.07 -3.12
CA ILE A 321 -6.21 -2.19 -3.70
C ILE A 321 -4.71 -1.94 -3.54
N HIS A 322 -3.88 -2.98 -3.66
CA HIS A 322 -2.44 -2.77 -3.62
C HIS A 322 -1.89 -2.43 -5.01
N GLN A 323 -2.15 -3.27 -6.01
CA GLN A 323 -1.63 -3.05 -7.36
C GLN A 323 -2.19 -1.77 -8.00
N ASP A 324 -1.30 -1.01 -8.62
CA ASP A 324 -1.61 0.27 -9.26
C ASP A 324 -2.12 0.08 -10.70
N ILE A 325 -3.37 -0.37 -10.85
CA ILE A 325 -3.96 -0.60 -12.18
C ILE A 325 -3.95 0.64 -13.08
N TYR A 326 -3.78 1.83 -12.50
CA TYR A 326 -3.57 3.12 -13.20
C TYR A 326 -2.51 3.96 -12.49
N GLY A 327 -1.27 3.50 -12.49
CA GLY A 327 -0.13 4.19 -11.90
C GLY A 327 0.76 4.91 -12.92
N SER A 328 1.98 5.27 -12.51
CA SER A 328 2.95 5.96 -13.37
C SER A 328 4.43 5.61 -13.09
N GLY A 329 4.71 4.61 -12.27
CA GLY A 329 6.05 4.11 -12.01
C GLY A 329 6.60 3.26 -13.16
N LEU A 330 7.91 3.22 -13.28
CA LEU A 330 8.58 2.54 -14.38
C LEU A 330 8.46 1.02 -14.27
N ASP A 331 8.54 0.47 -13.07
CA ASP A 331 8.67 -0.97 -12.87
C ASP A 331 7.32 -1.70 -12.88
N HIS A 332 6.23 -1.04 -12.50
CA HIS A 332 4.94 -1.68 -12.27
C HIS A 332 3.82 -1.20 -13.20
N SER A 333 3.67 0.12 -13.40
CA SER A 333 2.51 0.71 -14.09
C SER A 333 2.30 0.28 -15.54
N GLU A 334 3.33 -0.23 -16.23
CA GLU A 334 3.27 -0.71 -17.62
C GLU A 334 3.40 -2.24 -17.70
N THR A 335 3.46 -2.93 -16.56
CA THR A 335 3.66 -4.38 -16.43
C THR A 335 2.64 -5.02 -15.50
N ASP A 336 3.04 -5.40 -14.30
CA ASP A 336 2.23 -6.13 -13.33
C ASP A 336 1.03 -5.33 -12.79
N GLY A 337 1.16 -4.01 -12.62
CA GLY A 337 0.03 -3.15 -12.25
C GLY A 337 -1.13 -3.23 -13.23
N MET A 338 -0.85 -3.44 -14.52
CA MET A 338 -1.89 -3.52 -15.57
C MET A 338 -2.69 -4.83 -15.57
N ILE A 339 -2.24 -5.90 -14.93
CA ILE A 339 -2.79 -7.26 -15.06
C ILE A 339 -4.30 -7.31 -14.78
N LEU A 340 -4.76 -6.57 -13.80
CA LEU A 340 -6.18 -6.55 -13.41
C LEU A 340 -6.99 -5.41 -14.05
N ARG A 341 -6.35 -4.49 -14.77
CA ARG A 341 -6.98 -3.27 -15.30
C ARG A 341 -8.18 -3.58 -16.18
N THR A 342 -8.02 -4.45 -17.17
CA THR A 342 -9.07 -4.82 -18.13
C THR A 342 -10.28 -5.45 -17.47
N GLN A 343 -10.08 -6.11 -16.34
CA GLN A 343 -11.12 -6.86 -15.63
C GLN A 343 -11.78 -6.01 -14.53
N LEU A 344 -11.01 -5.24 -13.74
CA LEU A 344 -11.54 -4.45 -12.63
C LEU A 344 -12.23 -3.15 -13.09
N THR A 345 -11.73 -2.49 -14.16
CA THR A 345 -12.35 -1.24 -14.63
C THR A 345 -13.86 -1.38 -14.90
N PRO A 346 -14.35 -2.37 -15.71
CA PRO A 346 -15.78 -2.52 -15.93
C PRO A 346 -16.57 -2.95 -14.68
N VAL A 347 -15.94 -3.65 -13.73
CA VAL A 347 -16.57 -3.98 -12.45
C VAL A 347 -16.76 -2.70 -11.64
N PHE A 348 -15.74 -1.87 -11.50
CA PHE A 348 -15.84 -0.61 -10.76
C PHE A 348 -16.91 0.32 -11.32
N ASP A 349 -17.01 0.43 -12.66
CA ASP A 349 -18.08 1.18 -13.32
C ASP A 349 -19.48 0.62 -12.98
N SER A 350 -19.64 -0.71 -12.97
CA SER A 350 -20.95 -1.34 -12.77
C SER A 350 -21.49 -1.19 -11.34
N TYR A 351 -20.60 -0.87 -10.39
CA TYR A 351 -20.97 -0.63 -9.00
C TYR A 351 -20.79 0.84 -8.57
N ASP A 352 -20.64 1.77 -9.52
CA ASP A 352 -20.49 3.21 -9.28
C ASP A 352 -19.39 3.50 -8.24
N ILE A 353 -18.20 2.93 -8.41
CA ILE A 353 -17.05 3.20 -7.55
C ILE A 353 -16.51 4.61 -7.86
N ASP A 354 -16.43 5.45 -6.84
CA ASP A 354 -16.00 6.86 -6.98
C ASP A 354 -14.49 7.01 -7.00
N VAL A 355 -13.81 6.27 -6.13
CA VAL A 355 -12.36 6.41 -5.89
C VAL A 355 -11.72 5.05 -5.69
N VAL A 356 -10.54 4.86 -6.27
CA VAL A 356 -9.66 3.71 -6.04
C VAL A 356 -8.34 4.21 -5.49
N LEU A 357 -7.97 3.72 -4.30
CA LEU A 357 -6.72 4.00 -3.61
C LEU A 357 -5.75 2.84 -3.86
N GLN A 358 -4.54 3.13 -4.35
CA GLN A 358 -3.55 2.17 -4.84
C GLN A 358 -2.18 2.40 -4.18
N GLY A 359 -1.32 1.37 -4.16
CA GLY A 359 0.07 1.43 -3.72
C GLY A 359 1.03 0.91 -4.78
N HIS A 360 1.97 0.05 -4.39
CA HIS A 360 2.84 -0.80 -5.21
C HIS A 360 3.92 -0.06 -6.02
N ASP A 361 3.57 1.03 -6.62
CA ASP A 361 4.39 1.75 -7.60
C ASP A 361 5.51 2.60 -6.97
N HIS A 362 5.46 2.83 -5.65
CA HIS A 362 6.40 3.67 -4.91
C HIS A 362 6.67 5.03 -5.57
N THR A 363 5.69 5.51 -6.36
CA THR A 363 5.62 6.84 -6.95
C THR A 363 4.27 7.45 -6.64
N TYR A 364 4.17 8.77 -6.71
CA TYR A 364 2.88 9.43 -6.59
C TYR A 364 2.26 9.62 -7.97
N SER A 365 0.99 9.22 -8.10
CA SER A 365 0.18 9.64 -9.24
C SER A 365 -1.29 9.83 -8.90
N ARG A 366 -1.91 10.80 -9.58
CA ARG A 366 -3.36 11.01 -9.61
C ARG A 366 -3.82 10.99 -11.06
N THR A 367 -4.85 10.20 -11.33
CA THR A 367 -5.42 10.15 -12.68
C THR A 367 -6.38 11.32 -12.93
N LYS A 368 -6.74 11.50 -14.18
CA LYS A 368 -8.01 12.10 -14.58
C LYS A 368 -9.13 11.15 -14.17
N LEU A 369 -10.38 11.55 -14.31
CA LEU A 369 -11.51 10.66 -14.06
C LEU A 369 -11.67 9.69 -15.24
N LEU A 370 -11.78 8.40 -14.94
CA LEU A 370 -11.75 7.32 -15.92
C LEU A 370 -13.00 6.44 -15.79
N TYR A 371 -13.50 5.95 -16.91
CA TYR A 371 -14.49 4.87 -16.97
C TYR A 371 -14.15 3.94 -18.14
N GLY A 372 -14.66 2.71 -18.14
CA GLY A 372 -14.40 1.72 -19.17
C GLY A 372 -14.86 2.15 -20.55
N ASP A 373 -14.20 1.68 -21.59
CA ASP A 373 -14.53 2.04 -22.99
C ASP A 373 -15.74 1.27 -23.56
N GLY A 374 -16.39 0.44 -22.75
CA GLY A 374 -17.57 -0.33 -23.09
C GLY A 374 -17.32 -1.53 -24.00
N LYS A 375 -16.06 -1.91 -24.22
CA LYS A 375 -15.68 -3.09 -25.01
C LYS A 375 -15.30 -4.27 -24.10
N THR A 376 -15.20 -5.44 -24.70
CA THR A 376 -14.63 -6.62 -24.05
C THR A 376 -13.14 -6.69 -24.35
N HIS A 377 -12.36 -6.90 -23.32
CA HIS A 377 -10.91 -7.02 -23.33
C HIS A 377 -10.49 -8.40 -22.82
N GLY A 378 -9.23 -8.76 -23.02
CA GLY A 378 -8.66 -10.00 -22.48
C GLY A 378 -8.61 -10.00 -20.95
N SER A 379 -8.53 -11.18 -20.37
CA SER A 379 -8.36 -11.37 -18.94
C SER A 379 -6.95 -11.92 -18.67
N TYR A 380 -6.23 -11.33 -17.74
CA TYR A 380 -4.83 -11.66 -17.46
C TYR A 380 -4.63 -12.07 -16.01
N GLU A 381 -3.56 -12.83 -15.76
CA GLU A 381 -3.13 -13.24 -14.42
C GLU A 381 -1.63 -13.40 -14.36
N PHE A 382 -1.04 -13.31 -13.15
CA PHE A 382 0.25 -13.88 -12.84
C PHE A 382 0.10 -15.32 -12.34
N ARG A 383 1.15 -16.12 -12.54
CA ARG A 383 1.23 -17.47 -11.99
C ARG A 383 2.43 -17.57 -11.06
N LEU A 384 2.33 -18.46 -10.08
CA LEU A 384 3.46 -18.75 -9.22
C LEU A 384 4.58 -19.40 -10.03
N ASN A 385 5.81 -19.06 -9.70
CA ASN A 385 6.97 -19.76 -10.23
C ASN A 385 6.93 -21.26 -9.89
N SER A 386 7.82 -22.05 -10.48
CA SER A 386 7.77 -23.51 -10.41
C SER A 386 7.94 -24.10 -9.00
N ASP A 387 8.51 -23.35 -8.06
CA ASP A 387 8.68 -23.76 -6.65
C ASP A 387 7.61 -23.15 -5.71
N GLY A 388 6.75 -22.29 -6.24
CA GLY A 388 5.66 -21.67 -5.51
C GLY A 388 6.09 -20.62 -4.47
N SER A 389 7.34 -20.18 -4.53
CA SER A 389 7.91 -19.23 -3.56
C SER A 389 7.61 -17.77 -3.88
N ASP A 390 7.29 -17.47 -5.15
CA ASP A 390 7.00 -16.14 -5.66
C ASP A 390 6.20 -16.23 -6.96
N TYR A 391 5.74 -15.10 -7.48
CA TYR A 391 5.13 -15.02 -8.81
C TYR A 391 6.20 -14.96 -9.91
N ASP A 392 5.80 -15.38 -11.10
CA ASP A 392 6.56 -15.18 -12.34
C ASP A 392 6.29 -13.74 -12.84
N TRP A 393 7.08 -12.80 -12.39
CA TRP A 393 6.94 -11.37 -12.71
C TRP A 393 7.38 -11.01 -14.15
N ASP A 394 8.06 -11.94 -14.82
CA ASP A 394 8.53 -11.73 -16.20
C ASP A 394 7.42 -11.96 -17.24
N HIS A 395 6.32 -12.62 -16.85
CA HIS A 395 5.27 -13.03 -17.79
C HIS A 395 3.86 -12.80 -17.24
N ALA A 396 3.01 -12.19 -18.07
CA ALA A 396 1.57 -12.27 -17.93
C ALA A 396 1.02 -13.51 -18.63
N TYR A 397 -0.13 -14.00 -18.17
CA TYR A 397 -0.82 -15.12 -18.79
C TYR A 397 -2.24 -14.71 -19.17
N ASN A 398 -2.57 -14.85 -20.45
CA ASN A 398 -3.95 -14.62 -20.92
C ASN A 398 -4.83 -15.79 -20.48
N LYS A 399 -5.84 -15.55 -19.67
CA LYS A 399 -6.73 -16.57 -19.09
C LYS A 399 -7.63 -17.24 -20.13
N ASP A 400 -7.92 -16.55 -21.23
CA ASP A 400 -8.82 -17.05 -22.28
C ASP A 400 -8.10 -17.99 -23.27
N THR A 401 -6.83 -17.72 -23.54
CA THR A 401 -6.04 -18.42 -24.55
C THR A 401 -4.94 -19.32 -23.97
N ASP A 402 -4.63 -19.17 -22.68
CA ASP A 402 -3.48 -19.77 -21.98
C ASP A 402 -2.12 -19.33 -22.56
N ALA A 403 -2.11 -18.21 -23.30
CA ALA A 403 -0.88 -17.66 -23.86
C ALA A 403 -0.02 -17.01 -22.79
N GLN A 404 1.28 -17.28 -22.81
CA GLN A 404 2.30 -16.59 -22.02
C GLN A 404 2.75 -15.35 -22.78
N ILE A 405 2.79 -14.19 -22.11
CA ILE A 405 3.12 -12.89 -22.67
C ILE A 405 4.34 -12.37 -21.91
N PRO A 406 5.52 -12.26 -22.57
CA PRO A 406 6.69 -11.68 -21.92
C PRO A 406 6.48 -10.19 -21.67
N LEU A 407 6.71 -9.71 -20.45
CA LEU A 407 6.49 -8.32 -20.04
C LEU A 407 7.72 -7.41 -20.29
N SER A 408 8.81 -7.97 -20.86
CA SER A 408 10.00 -7.21 -21.23
C SER A 408 10.70 -7.80 -22.45
N GLU A 409 11.58 -7.01 -23.10
CA GLU A 409 12.42 -7.49 -24.20
C GLU A 409 13.41 -8.59 -23.73
N ASP A 410 13.86 -8.51 -22.48
CA ASP A 410 14.77 -9.50 -21.89
C ASP A 410 14.05 -10.83 -21.63
N ALA A 411 12.81 -10.80 -21.12
CA ALA A 411 11.96 -11.97 -20.95
C ALA A 411 11.69 -12.64 -22.32
N ALA A 412 11.29 -11.89 -23.33
CA ALA A 412 11.06 -12.39 -24.69
C ALA A 412 12.33 -13.01 -25.30
N SER A 413 13.50 -12.46 -25.01
CA SER A 413 14.80 -12.98 -25.50
C SER A 413 15.19 -14.28 -24.82
N SER A 414 14.90 -14.41 -23.51
CA SER A 414 15.16 -15.65 -22.76
C SER A 414 14.26 -16.79 -23.19
N ASP A 415 13.00 -16.52 -23.48
CA ASP A 415 12.03 -17.49 -24.01
C ASP A 415 12.47 -18.03 -25.40
N ALA A 416 12.86 -17.14 -26.29
CA ALA A 416 13.36 -17.53 -27.61
C ALA A 416 14.62 -18.41 -27.52
N ALA A 417 15.48 -18.19 -26.52
CA ALA A 417 16.68 -19.00 -26.28
C ALA A 417 16.38 -20.38 -25.67
N SER A 418 15.32 -20.46 -24.84
CA SER A 418 14.96 -21.70 -24.12
C SER A 418 14.09 -22.65 -24.95
N SER A 419 13.30 -22.11 -25.86
CA SER A 419 12.21 -22.85 -26.50
C SER A 419 12.64 -23.59 -27.77
N GLY A 420 13.76 -23.78 -28.23
CA GLY A 420 14.15 -24.67 -29.37
C GLY A 420 13.02 -25.15 -30.35
N ALA A 421 11.79 -24.72 -30.11
CA ALA A 421 10.56 -24.95 -30.86
C ALA A 421 9.91 -23.61 -31.18
N GLU A 422 9.35 -23.46 -32.36
CA GLU A 422 8.55 -22.28 -32.75
C GLU A 422 7.52 -22.00 -31.64
N SER A 423 7.76 -20.97 -30.85
CA SER A 423 6.85 -20.47 -29.82
C SER A 423 5.54 -20.11 -30.50
N GLN A 424 4.44 -20.70 -30.05
CA GLN A 424 3.09 -20.24 -30.36
C GLN A 424 2.72 -19.04 -29.48
N ALA A 425 3.62 -18.12 -29.23
CA ALA A 425 3.26 -16.84 -28.63
C ALA A 425 2.41 -16.08 -29.64
N THR A 426 1.10 -16.19 -29.50
CA THR A 426 0.12 -15.52 -30.35
C THR A 426 -0.18 -14.12 -29.87
N GLU A 427 0.37 -13.72 -28.74
CA GLU A 427 0.14 -12.40 -28.13
C GLU A 427 1.48 -11.79 -27.72
N THR A 428 1.69 -10.52 -28.06
CA THR A 428 2.91 -9.77 -27.75
C THR A 428 2.67 -8.81 -26.58
N TYR A 429 3.76 -8.28 -26.02
CA TYR A 429 3.68 -7.20 -25.03
C TYR A 429 2.94 -5.96 -25.59
N GLU A 430 3.12 -5.64 -26.87
CA GLU A 430 2.41 -4.53 -27.52
C GLU A 430 0.90 -4.80 -27.61
N ASP A 431 0.48 -6.04 -27.89
CA ASP A 431 -0.94 -6.42 -27.89
C ASP A 431 -1.53 -6.28 -26.48
N PHE A 432 -0.84 -6.77 -25.46
CA PHE A 432 -1.20 -6.62 -24.05
C PHE A 432 -1.34 -5.15 -23.63
N GLN A 433 -0.37 -4.29 -23.99
CA GLN A 433 -0.45 -2.85 -23.69
C GLN A 433 -1.61 -2.17 -24.42
N ASN A 434 -1.90 -2.56 -25.67
CA ASN A 434 -3.01 -1.99 -26.42
C ASN A 434 -4.37 -2.43 -25.87
N ASP A 435 -4.49 -3.67 -25.42
CA ASP A 435 -5.70 -4.18 -24.79
C ASP A 435 -5.98 -3.47 -23.44
N ASN A 436 -4.94 -3.13 -22.73
CA ASN A 436 -5.00 -2.36 -21.48
C ASN A 436 -5.37 -0.87 -21.65
N LYS A 437 -5.58 -0.38 -22.89
CA LYS A 437 -6.23 0.90 -23.16
C LYS A 437 -7.77 0.76 -23.13
N CYS A 438 -8.26 0.13 -22.10
CA CYS A 438 -9.66 -0.25 -21.90
C CYS A 438 -10.52 0.86 -21.26
N TYR A 439 -10.03 2.09 -21.21
CA TYR A 439 -10.65 3.22 -20.54
C TYR A 439 -11.01 4.37 -21.48
N THR A 440 -11.90 5.21 -20.98
CA THR A 440 -12.23 6.53 -21.52
C THR A 440 -11.94 7.58 -20.46
N ILE A 441 -11.31 8.68 -20.88
CA ILE A 441 -11.04 9.83 -20.00
C ILE A 441 -12.25 10.76 -20.04
N GLU A 442 -12.81 11.07 -18.85
CA GLU A 442 -13.88 12.07 -18.74
C GLU A 442 -13.31 13.47 -18.96
N ASP A 443 -13.96 14.24 -19.83
CA ASP A 443 -13.54 15.62 -20.17
C ASP A 443 -14.08 16.60 -19.11
N VAL A 444 -13.31 16.75 -18.04
CA VAL A 444 -13.61 17.67 -16.92
C VAL A 444 -12.44 18.61 -16.69
N GLU A 445 -12.73 19.84 -16.31
CA GLU A 445 -11.74 20.87 -16.05
C GLU A 445 -11.72 21.28 -14.56
N GLY A 446 -10.53 21.65 -14.09
CA GLY A 446 -10.31 22.19 -12.74
C GLY A 446 -10.05 21.12 -11.69
N SER A 447 -9.90 21.59 -10.44
CA SER A 447 -9.62 20.77 -9.27
C SER A 447 -10.88 20.41 -8.46
N THR A 448 -12.05 20.90 -8.87
CA THR A 448 -13.35 20.57 -8.28
C THR A 448 -14.29 20.12 -9.38
N VAL A 449 -14.81 18.92 -9.27
CA VAL A 449 -15.68 18.29 -10.26
C VAL A 449 -16.99 17.91 -9.60
N LYS A 450 -18.11 18.12 -10.29
CA LYS A 450 -19.44 17.87 -9.74
C LYS A 450 -20.13 16.72 -10.47
N ASN A 451 -20.60 15.73 -9.69
CA ASN A 451 -21.31 14.54 -10.18
C ASN A 451 -20.61 13.89 -11.38
N PRO A 452 -19.30 13.58 -11.33
CA PRO A 452 -18.63 12.93 -12.43
C PRO A 452 -19.18 11.51 -12.65
N GLN A 453 -18.98 10.99 -13.86
CA GLN A 453 -19.26 9.60 -14.18
C GLN A 453 -18.04 8.71 -13.88
N GLY A 454 -16.83 9.26 -14.07
CA GLY A 454 -15.59 8.49 -14.00
C GLY A 454 -15.09 8.32 -12.57
N THR A 455 -14.33 7.26 -12.37
CA THR A 455 -13.62 6.90 -11.14
C THR A 455 -12.29 7.65 -11.06
N LEU A 456 -11.92 8.13 -9.86
CA LEU A 456 -10.60 8.69 -9.55
C LEU A 456 -9.69 7.57 -9.07
N TYR A 457 -8.49 7.44 -9.67
CA TYR A 457 -7.44 6.52 -9.19
C TYR A 457 -6.28 7.32 -8.60
N MET A 458 -5.84 6.91 -7.41
CA MET A 458 -4.76 7.56 -6.65
C MET A 458 -3.73 6.52 -6.27
N THR A 459 -2.47 6.70 -6.70
CA THR A 459 -1.35 5.84 -6.32
C THR A 459 -0.50 6.55 -5.27
N ALA A 460 -0.35 5.92 -4.10
CA ALA A 460 0.50 6.44 -3.03
C ALA A 460 1.97 6.08 -3.29
N ASN A 461 2.86 7.02 -2.99
CA ASN A 461 4.29 6.77 -2.88
C ASN A 461 4.63 6.17 -1.50
N SER A 462 5.85 5.67 -1.32
CA SER A 462 6.32 5.14 -0.04
C SER A 462 6.19 6.15 1.09
N ALA A 463 5.49 5.76 2.15
CA ALA A 463 5.28 6.62 3.32
C ALA A 463 6.45 6.60 4.30
N SER A 464 7.29 5.55 4.30
CA SER A 464 8.53 5.48 5.08
C SER A 464 9.74 5.99 4.31
N GLY A 465 9.67 6.01 2.98
CA GLY A 465 10.82 6.26 2.13
C GLY A 465 11.81 5.10 2.05
N SER A 466 11.38 3.91 2.42
CA SER A 466 12.21 2.70 2.42
C SER A 466 12.66 2.28 1.03
N LYS A 467 11.81 2.52 0.03
CA LYS A 467 12.05 2.16 -1.36
C LYS A 467 11.32 3.12 -2.30
N TYR A 468 11.91 3.38 -3.46
CA TYR A 468 11.34 4.23 -4.50
C TYR A 468 11.63 3.68 -5.88
N TYR A 469 10.73 3.94 -6.82
CA TYR A 469 10.94 3.68 -8.24
C TYR A 469 10.98 4.97 -9.07
N GLU A 470 11.56 4.88 -10.26
CA GLU A 470 11.52 5.97 -11.24
C GLU A 470 10.11 6.08 -11.87
N LEU A 471 9.78 7.26 -12.37
CA LEU A 471 8.58 7.43 -13.18
C LEU A 471 8.78 6.80 -14.56
N ALA A 472 7.72 6.22 -15.12
CA ALA A 472 7.68 5.81 -16.52
C ALA A 472 8.15 6.97 -17.43
N LYS A 473 8.98 6.66 -18.44
CA LYS A 473 9.61 7.67 -19.29
C LYS A 473 8.59 8.57 -19.99
N THR A 474 7.49 7.98 -20.43
CA THR A 474 6.39 8.70 -21.06
C THR A 474 5.23 8.76 -20.09
N GLN A 475 4.71 9.95 -19.83
CA GLN A 475 3.51 10.08 -19.02
C GLN A 475 2.33 9.49 -19.80
N GLN A 476 1.60 8.60 -19.14
CA GLN A 476 0.38 8.03 -19.66
C GLN A 476 -0.71 9.13 -19.79
N ASP A 477 -1.58 9.00 -20.76
CA ASP A 477 -2.59 10.03 -21.08
C ASP A 477 -3.69 10.16 -20.02
N TYR A 478 -3.90 9.11 -19.23
CA TYR A 478 -4.82 9.11 -18.10
C TYR A 478 -4.26 9.83 -16.84
N VAL A 479 -2.96 10.03 -16.75
CA VAL A 479 -2.32 10.68 -15.60
C VAL A 479 -2.56 12.18 -15.63
N ALA A 480 -3.12 12.74 -14.57
CA ALA A 480 -3.27 14.19 -14.39
C ALA A 480 -2.05 14.79 -13.71
N VAL A 481 -1.59 14.19 -12.60
CA VAL A 481 -0.41 14.61 -11.84
C VAL A 481 0.40 13.38 -11.48
N ARG A 482 1.72 13.48 -11.53
CA ARG A 482 2.66 12.46 -11.04
C ARG A 482 3.91 13.11 -10.48
N SER A 483 4.52 12.47 -9.52
CA SER A 483 5.75 12.95 -8.91
C SER A 483 6.60 11.81 -8.37
N GLN A 484 7.92 11.97 -8.48
CA GLN A 484 8.90 11.23 -7.73
C GLN A 484 10.02 12.17 -7.30
N ASN A 485 9.99 12.54 -6.03
CA ASN A 485 10.95 13.47 -5.44
C ASN A 485 11.92 12.77 -4.48
N TRP A 486 11.82 11.43 -4.40
CA TRP A 486 12.63 10.60 -3.49
C TRP A 486 12.45 11.00 -2.02
N LEU A 487 11.24 11.42 -1.68
CA LEU A 487 10.82 11.81 -0.34
C LEU A 487 9.57 11.02 0.06
N PRO A 488 9.41 10.68 1.34
CA PRO A 488 8.18 10.07 1.83
C PRO A 488 6.98 10.97 1.54
N SER A 489 5.82 10.38 1.33
CA SER A 489 4.60 11.15 1.13
C SER A 489 3.39 10.52 1.83
N TYR A 490 2.38 11.34 2.04
CA TYR A 490 1.07 10.94 2.54
C TYR A 490 -0.01 11.80 1.92
N SER A 491 -1.24 11.32 1.93
CA SER A 491 -2.39 12.10 1.52
C SER A 491 -3.40 12.23 2.65
N VAL A 492 -4.09 13.36 2.70
CA VAL A 492 -5.23 13.59 3.59
C VAL A 492 -6.50 13.58 2.76
N ILE A 493 -7.43 12.71 3.13
CA ILE A 493 -8.75 12.59 2.51
C ILE A 493 -9.78 13.14 3.48
N GLU A 494 -10.69 13.97 2.99
CA GLU A 494 -11.83 14.50 3.73
C GLU A 494 -13.12 14.09 3.03
N VAL A 495 -14.02 13.39 3.76
CA VAL A 495 -15.28 12.88 3.22
C VAL A 495 -16.46 13.41 4.04
N THR A 496 -17.38 14.06 3.34
CA THR A 496 -18.64 14.56 3.89
C THR A 496 -19.84 13.98 3.13
N ASP A 497 -21.05 14.37 3.49
CA ASP A 497 -22.26 14.02 2.72
C ASP A 497 -22.27 14.58 1.28
N LYS A 498 -21.39 15.55 0.96
CA LYS A 498 -21.41 16.28 -0.32
C LYS A 498 -20.10 16.25 -1.08
N SER A 499 -18.99 15.97 -0.41
CA SER A 499 -17.68 16.05 -1.03
C SER A 499 -16.75 14.94 -0.58
N PHE A 500 -15.92 14.50 -1.52
CA PHE A 500 -14.68 13.79 -1.31
C PHE A 500 -13.56 14.73 -1.74
N ALA A 501 -12.62 15.01 -0.88
CA ALA A 501 -11.45 15.84 -1.19
C ALA A 501 -10.17 15.11 -0.79
N ILE A 502 -9.12 15.21 -1.63
CA ILE A 502 -7.81 14.62 -1.35
C ILE A 502 -6.71 15.63 -1.61
N THR A 503 -5.76 15.72 -0.68
CA THR A 503 -4.56 16.56 -0.78
C THR A 503 -3.34 15.74 -0.44
N THR A 504 -2.31 15.79 -1.26
CA THR A 504 -1.07 15.02 -1.06
C THR A 504 0.08 15.91 -0.64
N TYR A 505 0.87 15.41 0.30
CA TYR A 505 2.03 16.07 0.87
C TYR A 505 3.27 15.18 0.79
N GLN A 506 4.43 15.77 0.60
CA GLN A 506 5.74 15.14 0.80
C GLN A 506 6.32 15.56 2.15
N VAL A 507 7.11 14.68 2.74
CA VAL A 507 7.87 14.94 3.97
C VAL A 507 9.29 15.33 3.60
N THR A 508 9.63 16.59 3.81
CA THR A 508 10.96 17.11 3.47
C THR A 508 12.03 16.66 4.49
N ASP A 509 13.30 16.71 4.11
CA ASP A 509 14.42 16.32 4.97
C ASP A 509 14.47 17.16 6.26
N ASP A 510 14.03 18.42 6.22
CA ASP A 510 13.94 19.27 7.42
C ASP A 510 12.66 19.03 8.25
N GLY A 511 11.89 17.98 7.94
CA GLY A 511 10.74 17.52 8.72
C GLY A 511 9.50 18.38 8.57
N LYS A 512 9.25 18.92 7.38
CA LYS A 512 8.05 19.71 7.07
C LYS A 512 7.17 18.97 6.07
N ALA A 513 5.87 19.22 6.16
CA ALA A 513 4.93 18.85 5.11
C ALA A 513 4.92 19.94 4.03
N GLU A 514 5.22 19.54 2.81
CA GLU A 514 5.04 20.39 1.64
C GLU A 514 4.02 19.76 0.70
N LYS A 515 3.12 20.58 0.19
CA LYS A 515 2.08 20.11 -0.72
C LYS A 515 2.71 19.60 -2.03
N LEU A 516 2.44 18.35 -2.35
CA LEU A 516 2.92 17.68 -3.57
C LEU A 516 1.93 17.83 -4.72
N ASP A 517 0.64 17.74 -4.43
CA ASP A 517 -0.46 18.02 -5.37
C ASP A 517 -1.51 18.90 -4.68
N ASP A 518 -2.16 19.74 -5.48
CA ASP A 518 -3.26 20.57 -4.99
C ASP A 518 -4.49 19.71 -4.68
N THR A 519 -5.34 20.21 -3.78
CA THR A 519 -6.57 19.53 -3.40
C THR A 519 -7.44 19.27 -4.63
N PHE A 520 -7.76 17.99 -4.86
CA PHE A 520 -8.76 17.58 -5.83
C PHE A 520 -10.06 17.20 -5.11
N THR A 521 -11.18 17.70 -5.61
CA THR A 521 -12.48 17.55 -4.95
C THR A 521 -13.52 17.01 -5.92
N ILE A 522 -14.24 15.98 -5.48
CA ILE A 522 -15.45 15.50 -6.14
C ILE A 522 -16.63 15.96 -5.28
N GLU A 523 -17.64 16.57 -5.89
CA GLU A 523 -18.89 16.96 -5.25
C GLU A 523 -20.05 16.12 -5.78
N LYS A 524 -20.95 15.70 -4.89
CA LYS A 524 -22.22 15.05 -5.23
C LYS A 524 -23.41 15.84 -4.68
N ASP A 525 -24.50 15.89 -5.47
CA ASP A 525 -25.76 16.56 -5.09
C ASP A 525 -26.47 15.89 -3.92
#